data_5fee448db8cebec07a3458ae355a887c
#
_entry.id   5fee448db8cebec07a3458ae355a887c
#
_cell.length_a   1.000
_cell.length_b   1.000
_cell.length_c   1.000
_cell.angle_alpha   90.00
_cell.angle_beta   90.00
_cell.angle_gamma   90.00
#
_symmetry.space_group_name_H-M   'P 1'
#
loop_
_entity.id
_entity.type
_entity.pdbx_description
1 polymer ?
#
loop_
_entity_poly.entity_id
_entity_poly.type
_entity_poly.pdbx_seq_one_letter_code
_entity_poly.pdbx_strand_id
1 'polypeptide(L)'
;MLALLAAYLVFGEFDESDPAQNGNGADSSTASQTADENNGLSENGATQFQAENTDEEELAKRYYYSQLDENRQMIYRELVQGIAEHQETIITKGGDPDVTAEVYGWVYMDYPEYCWINGASHVTGYGEPKNYCEVVPEYTIPAEEITGRQTQIKGSGNDFLSDIDRSMDDYGKIKAVFEKCIRQIDYVKDAPENQTLYSGLVNGQTVCAGYARTFQYLMNRLDIPVIYVTGTTDTGEAHGWNIVKCGDNYYNVDVTWGDPVFAEGESGEYNLPDDLIYYDFLCVSDAEFSDTHQADANLPLPACNADDLEYYRQIGRYMDTFDATQILWEMETDIEETKEYSEFKFATDDLMAQVLSLIHI
;
A
#
# COMPACT_ATOMS: atom_id res chain seq x y z
N MET A 1 -37.22 -23.51 -11.50
CA MET A 1 -36.57 -22.20 -11.43
C MET A 1 -35.16 -22.53 -10.96
N LEU A 2 -34.24 -22.74 -11.90
CA LEU A 2 -32.85 -23.08 -11.57
C LEU A 2 -32.16 -21.78 -11.19
N ALA A 3 -31.81 -21.62 -9.92
CA ALA A 3 -30.84 -20.62 -9.50
C ALA A 3 -29.49 -21.00 -10.10
N LEU A 4 -28.90 -20.14 -10.93
CA LEU A 4 -27.54 -20.30 -11.39
C LEU A 4 -26.60 -20.16 -10.19
N LEU A 5 -25.99 -21.26 -9.77
CA LEU A 5 -24.89 -21.27 -8.83
C LEU A 5 -23.64 -20.83 -9.59
N ALA A 6 -23.20 -19.60 -9.37
CA ALA A 6 -21.86 -19.18 -9.75
C ALA A 6 -20.91 -19.56 -8.63
N ALA A 7 -20.13 -20.64 -8.80
CA ALA A 7 -18.99 -20.92 -7.95
C ALA A 7 -17.82 -20.10 -8.47
N TYR A 8 -17.40 -19.07 -7.73
CA TYR A 8 -16.22 -18.30 -8.06
C TYR A 8 -14.98 -19.06 -7.67
N LEU A 9 -14.22 -19.39 -8.65
CA LEU A 9 -12.89 -19.97 -8.52
C LEU A 9 -11.91 -18.93 -9.03
N VAL A 10 -11.33 -18.17 -8.13
CA VAL A 10 -10.29 -17.23 -8.45
C VAL A 10 -8.97 -18.00 -8.41
N PHE A 11 -8.52 -18.50 -9.56
CA PHE A 11 -7.12 -18.72 -9.83
C PHE A 11 -6.71 -17.66 -10.83
N GLY A 12 -5.68 -16.91 -10.49
CA GLY A 12 -5.12 -15.89 -11.37
C GLY A 12 -4.44 -16.54 -12.59
N GLU A 13 -5.19 -16.88 -13.59
CA GLU A 13 -4.72 -16.80 -14.97
C GLU A 13 -5.33 -15.52 -15.53
N PHE A 14 -4.62 -14.41 -15.35
CA PHE A 14 -4.87 -13.22 -16.15
C PHE A 14 -4.35 -13.49 -17.55
N ASP A 15 -5.26 -13.56 -18.51
CA ASP A 15 -4.93 -13.76 -19.91
C ASP A 15 -4.09 -12.58 -20.42
N GLU A 16 -2.89 -12.91 -20.92
CA GLU A 16 -1.95 -12.00 -21.55
C GLU A 16 -2.51 -11.51 -22.90
N SER A 17 -3.40 -10.53 -22.91
CA SER A 17 -3.70 -9.82 -24.15
C SER A 17 -4.27 -8.43 -23.96
N ASP A 18 -3.44 -7.53 -23.44
CA ASP A 18 -3.51 -6.13 -23.88
C ASP A 18 -2.14 -5.43 -23.77
N PRO A 19 -1.52 -4.98 -24.88
CA PRO A 19 -0.28 -4.24 -24.82
C PRO A 19 -0.60 -2.78 -24.50
N ALA A 20 -0.79 -2.45 -23.23
CA ALA A 20 -0.82 -1.06 -22.79
C ALA A 20 0.60 -0.49 -22.83
N GLN A 21 0.89 0.23 -23.89
CA GLN A 21 2.08 1.05 -24.01
C GLN A 21 2.02 2.22 -23.03
N ASN A 22 3.15 2.44 -22.32
CA ASN A 22 3.53 3.66 -21.61
C ASN A 22 2.68 4.08 -20.40
N GLY A 23 2.85 3.37 -19.28
CA GLY A 23 2.79 3.98 -17.97
C GLY A 23 4.19 4.44 -17.55
N ASN A 24 4.38 5.69 -17.21
CA ASN A 24 5.57 6.16 -16.53
C ASN A 24 5.63 5.42 -15.18
N GLY A 25 6.37 4.34 -15.14
CA GLY A 25 6.76 3.72 -13.89
C GLY A 25 7.46 4.77 -13.05
N ALA A 26 7.08 4.88 -11.80
CA ALA A 26 7.89 5.58 -10.83
C ALA A 26 9.22 4.84 -10.74
N ASP A 27 10.15 5.27 -11.56
CA ASP A 27 11.51 4.79 -11.50
C ASP A 27 12.08 5.32 -10.19
N SER A 28 12.19 4.48 -9.18
CA SER A 28 12.90 4.75 -7.94
C SER A 28 14.41 4.66 -8.19
N SER A 29 14.86 5.19 -9.32
CA SER A 29 16.28 5.43 -9.54
C SER A 29 16.64 6.72 -8.83
N THR A 30 17.14 6.61 -7.62
CA THR A 30 17.97 7.64 -6.97
C THR A 30 19.15 7.93 -7.88
N ALA A 31 18.99 8.90 -8.77
CA ALA A 31 20.09 9.37 -9.58
C ALA A 31 20.98 10.28 -8.73
N SER A 32 21.98 9.72 -8.09
CA SER A 32 23.08 10.51 -7.53
C SER A 32 23.91 11.09 -8.68
N GLN A 33 23.71 12.36 -8.98
CA GLN A 33 24.63 13.10 -9.83
C GLN A 33 25.62 13.82 -8.92
N THR A 34 26.86 13.34 -8.91
CA THR A 34 27.99 14.07 -8.33
C THR A 34 28.37 15.22 -9.28
N ALA A 35 27.94 16.42 -8.94
CA ALA A 35 28.47 17.62 -9.57
C ALA A 35 29.57 18.21 -8.68
N ASP A 36 30.83 18.10 -9.10
CA ASP A 36 31.93 18.88 -8.57
C ASP A 36 31.82 20.32 -9.12
N GLU A 37 31.25 21.22 -8.35
CA GLU A 37 31.48 22.66 -8.57
C GLU A 37 31.70 23.38 -7.25
N ASN A 38 32.95 23.84 -7.10
CA ASN A 38 33.40 24.78 -6.08
C ASN A 38 32.73 26.13 -6.32
N ASN A 39 31.69 26.46 -5.57
CA ASN A 39 31.24 27.84 -5.49
C ASN A 39 30.95 28.19 -4.01
N GLY A 40 31.68 29.19 -3.52
CA GLY A 40 31.78 29.54 -2.12
C GLY A 40 30.45 29.91 -1.51
N LEU A 41 30.12 29.17 -0.48
CA LEU A 41 28.99 29.47 0.41
C LEU A 41 29.35 30.65 1.34
N SER A 42 28.40 31.57 1.43
CA SER A 42 28.44 32.63 2.43
C SER A 42 28.28 32.01 3.84
N GLU A 43 29.12 32.41 4.77
CA GLU A 43 29.16 31.92 6.17
C GLU A 43 27.88 32.11 7.01
N ASN A 44 26.75 32.43 6.39
CA ASN A 44 25.47 32.71 7.06
C ASN A 44 24.44 31.58 7.01
N GLY A 45 24.75 30.42 6.43
CA GLY A 45 23.83 29.27 6.32
C GLY A 45 23.88 28.27 7.47
N ALA A 46 24.81 28.43 8.43
CA ALA A 46 25.01 27.49 9.55
C ALA A 46 24.12 27.78 10.78
N THR A 47 22.91 28.27 10.61
CA THR A 47 22.08 28.59 11.76
C THR A 47 20.74 27.82 11.72
N GLN A 48 20.66 26.96 12.73
CA GLN A 48 19.47 26.35 13.30
C GLN A 48 19.01 25.02 12.70
N PHE A 49 19.72 23.98 13.10
CA PHE A 49 19.12 22.66 13.23
C PHE A 49 18.31 22.62 14.53
N GLN A 50 17.02 22.72 14.42
CA GLN A 50 16.10 22.44 15.52
C GLN A 50 15.23 21.24 15.14
N ALA A 51 15.77 20.02 15.33
CA ALA A 51 14.98 18.80 15.36
C ALA A 51 14.21 18.70 16.71
N GLU A 52 13.64 19.80 17.21
CA GLU A 52 13.13 19.88 18.58
C GLU A 52 11.64 19.50 18.71
N ASN A 53 10.93 19.14 17.63
CA ASN A 53 9.49 18.88 17.69
C ASN A 53 9.02 17.63 16.90
N THR A 54 9.85 16.68 16.63
CA THR A 54 9.38 15.36 16.20
C THR A 54 9.10 14.54 17.45
N ASP A 55 7.82 14.25 17.68
CA ASP A 55 7.39 13.39 18.78
C ASP A 55 8.01 12.00 18.59
N GLU A 56 8.91 11.62 19.47
CA GLU A 56 9.60 10.32 19.42
C GLU A 56 8.61 9.14 19.48
N GLU A 57 7.46 9.32 20.13
CA GLU A 57 6.41 8.30 20.18
C GLU A 57 5.75 8.12 18.81
N GLU A 58 5.49 9.20 18.07
CA GLU A 58 4.96 9.14 16.71
C GLU A 58 5.99 8.61 15.70
N LEU A 59 7.26 9.00 15.85
CA LEU A 59 8.34 8.45 15.01
C LEU A 59 8.53 6.95 15.21
N ALA A 60 8.44 6.47 16.45
CA ALA A 60 8.57 5.04 16.73
C ALA A 60 7.48 4.17 16.08
N LYS A 61 6.34 4.76 15.69
CA LYS A 61 5.29 4.07 14.94
C LYS A 61 5.62 3.94 13.45
N ARG A 62 6.56 4.72 12.92
CA ARG A 62 6.99 4.66 11.52
C ARG A 62 7.91 3.48 11.32
N TYR A 63 7.51 2.57 10.44
CA TYR A 63 8.21 1.31 10.27
C TYR A 63 9.66 1.49 9.81
N TYR A 64 9.87 2.21 8.72
CA TYR A 64 11.23 2.39 8.17
C TYR A 64 12.13 3.16 9.13
N TYR A 65 11.61 4.19 9.81
CA TYR A 65 12.35 4.87 10.88
C TYR A 65 12.87 3.89 11.95
N SER A 66 12.04 2.95 12.36
CA SER A 66 12.40 1.97 13.41
C SER A 66 13.53 1.01 13.00
N GLN A 67 13.78 0.86 11.70
CA GLN A 67 14.85 0.00 11.15
C GLN A 67 16.20 0.72 11.06
N LEU A 68 16.25 2.04 11.31
CA LEU A 68 17.44 2.86 11.11
C LEU A 68 18.38 2.84 12.32
N ASP A 69 19.69 2.94 12.04
CA ASP A 69 20.68 3.30 13.04
C ASP A 69 20.55 4.77 13.48
N GLU A 70 21.20 5.15 14.57
CA GLU A 70 21.12 6.50 15.16
C GLU A 70 21.47 7.61 14.17
N ASN A 71 22.46 7.40 13.30
CA ASN A 71 22.88 8.39 12.30
C ASN A 71 21.79 8.59 11.24
N ARG A 72 21.24 7.51 10.70
CA ARG A 72 20.14 7.57 9.74
C ARG A 72 18.86 8.13 10.36
N GLN A 73 18.55 7.79 11.61
CA GLN A 73 17.43 8.39 12.35
C GLN A 73 17.57 9.91 12.51
N MET A 74 18.79 10.41 12.72
CA MET A 74 19.04 11.84 12.77
C MET A 74 18.74 12.51 11.42
N ILE A 75 19.26 11.95 10.31
CA ILE A 75 18.99 12.44 8.95
C ILE A 75 17.48 12.40 8.67
N TYR A 76 16.80 11.30 9.03
CA TYR A 76 15.37 11.13 8.86
C TYR A 76 14.56 12.24 9.53
N ARG A 77 14.86 12.56 10.80
CA ARG A 77 14.19 13.65 11.53
C ARG A 77 14.39 15.02 10.89
N GLU A 78 15.61 15.29 10.41
CA GLU A 78 15.92 16.53 9.71
C GLU A 78 15.14 16.65 8.41
N LEU A 79 15.00 15.54 7.65
CA LEU A 79 14.21 15.47 6.43
C LEU A 79 12.70 15.64 6.71
N VAL A 80 12.15 14.94 7.71
CA VAL A 80 10.74 15.05 8.12
C VAL A 80 10.39 16.50 8.44
N GLN A 81 11.22 17.17 9.23
CA GLN A 81 11.02 18.58 9.59
C GLN A 81 11.08 19.47 8.35
N GLY A 82 12.13 19.35 7.52
CA GLY A 82 12.30 20.18 6.33
C GLY A 82 11.18 20.01 5.31
N ILE A 83 10.71 18.78 5.09
CA ILE A 83 9.56 18.49 4.21
C ILE A 83 8.25 19.06 4.80
N ALA A 84 8.03 18.91 6.09
CA ALA A 84 6.83 19.44 6.75
C ALA A 84 6.76 20.99 6.67
N GLU A 85 7.92 21.65 6.74
CA GLU A 85 8.07 23.11 6.59
C GLU A 85 8.15 23.57 5.14
N HIS A 86 8.12 22.64 4.17
CA HIS A 86 8.28 22.91 2.73
C HIS A 86 9.55 23.73 2.41
N GLN A 87 10.68 23.36 3.02
CA GLN A 87 11.96 24.03 2.77
C GLN A 87 12.43 23.74 1.34
N GLU A 88 12.85 24.78 0.62
CA GLU A 88 13.41 24.62 -0.74
C GLU A 88 14.70 23.78 -0.74
N THR A 89 15.49 23.90 0.32
CA THR A 89 16.71 23.12 0.54
C THR A 89 16.76 22.70 2.00
N ILE A 90 16.86 21.40 2.24
CA ILE A 90 16.96 20.81 3.56
C ILE A 90 18.44 20.46 3.81
N ILE A 91 18.98 20.90 4.93
CA ILE A 91 20.35 20.55 5.34
C ILE A 91 20.28 19.37 6.30
N THR A 92 21.00 18.30 5.97
CA THR A 92 21.11 17.12 6.84
C THR A 92 22.56 16.93 7.33
N LYS A 93 22.71 16.44 8.56
CA LYS A 93 24.00 16.01 9.09
C LYS A 93 24.39 14.66 8.50
N GLY A 94 25.68 14.51 8.21
CA GLY A 94 26.17 13.32 7.49
C GLY A 94 26.45 13.65 6.04
N GLY A 95 27.65 13.37 5.60
CA GLY A 95 28.15 13.82 4.30
C GLY A 95 27.99 12.81 3.16
N ASP A 96 27.27 11.71 3.38
CA ASP A 96 27.05 10.66 2.37
C ASP A 96 25.73 10.91 1.62
N PRO A 97 25.78 11.36 0.34
CA PRO A 97 24.59 11.65 -0.44
C PRO A 97 23.73 10.40 -0.69
N ASP A 98 24.34 9.23 -0.88
CA ASP A 98 23.63 8.00 -1.20
C ASP A 98 22.80 7.54 0.02
N VAL A 99 23.40 7.58 1.22
CA VAL A 99 22.69 7.32 2.49
C VAL A 99 21.57 8.31 2.71
N THR A 100 21.81 9.59 2.43
CA THR A 100 20.79 10.63 2.64
C THR A 100 19.62 10.47 1.67
N ALA A 101 19.90 10.13 0.40
CA ALA A 101 18.86 9.85 -0.59
C ALA A 101 18.04 8.61 -0.24
N GLU A 102 18.69 7.55 0.24
CA GLU A 102 18.00 6.35 0.76
C GLU A 102 17.03 6.71 1.89
N VAL A 103 17.50 7.48 2.88
CA VAL A 103 16.67 7.90 4.02
C VAL A 103 15.52 8.81 3.58
N TYR A 104 15.72 9.66 2.57
CA TYR A 104 14.64 10.44 1.97
C TYR A 104 13.54 9.55 1.38
N GLY A 105 13.93 8.48 0.68
CA GLY A 105 12.98 7.48 0.18
C GLY A 105 12.15 6.85 1.30
N TRP A 106 12.76 6.55 2.45
CA TRP A 106 12.03 5.96 3.56
C TRP A 106 11.09 6.95 4.27
N VAL A 107 11.43 8.23 4.33
CA VAL A 107 10.48 9.27 4.76
C VAL A 107 9.26 9.30 3.83
N TYR A 108 9.48 9.24 2.52
CA TYR A 108 8.40 9.20 1.54
C TYR A 108 7.50 7.97 1.71
N MET A 109 8.04 6.82 2.08
CA MET A 109 7.28 5.58 2.29
C MET A 109 6.51 5.58 3.61
N ASP A 110 7.06 6.19 4.68
CA ASP A 110 6.44 6.23 6.01
C ASP A 110 5.35 7.31 6.15
N TYR A 111 5.36 8.36 5.31
CA TYR A 111 4.45 9.52 5.42
C TYR A 111 3.51 9.65 4.21
N PRO A 112 2.43 8.84 4.13
CA PRO A 112 1.45 8.97 3.05
C PRO A 112 0.81 10.37 2.99
N GLU A 113 0.74 11.08 4.13
CA GLU A 113 0.21 12.42 4.26
C GLU A 113 1.06 13.51 3.58
N TYR A 114 2.34 13.23 3.24
CA TYR A 114 3.19 14.16 2.50
C TYR A 114 2.94 14.08 0.99
N CYS A 115 1.68 14.28 0.59
CA CYS A 115 1.23 14.21 -0.81
C CYS A 115 1.82 15.30 -1.72
N TRP A 116 2.62 16.19 -1.19
CA TRP A 116 3.31 17.26 -1.93
C TRP A 116 4.74 16.93 -2.34
N ILE A 117 5.22 15.71 -2.08
CA ILE A 117 6.47 15.15 -2.61
C ILE A 117 6.18 13.87 -3.40
N ASN A 118 7.04 13.55 -4.36
CA ASN A 118 6.91 12.35 -5.21
C ASN A 118 7.99 11.28 -4.95
N GLY A 119 8.77 11.45 -3.87
CA GLY A 119 9.88 10.55 -3.54
C GLY A 119 11.19 10.89 -4.25
N ALA A 120 11.20 11.82 -5.22
CA ALA A 120 12.41 12.28 -5.87
C ALA A 120 13.04 13.47 -5.14
N SER A 121 14.36 13.50 -5.12
CA SER A 121 15.14 14.61 -4.56
C SER A 121 16.51 14.70 -5.23
N HIS A 122 17.12 15.88 -5.15
CA HIS A 122 18.52 16.05 -5.52
C HIS A 122 19.36 16.22 -4.25
N VAL A 123 20.37 15.35 -4.06
CA VAL A 123 21.20 15.32 -2.86
C VAL A 123 22.64 15.62 -3.19
N THR A 124 23.24 16.61 -2.54
CA THR A 124 24.65 16.99 -2.72
C THR A 124 25.38 17.00 -1.39
N GLY A 125 26.49 16.28 -1.30
CA GLY A 125 27.35 16.26 -0.10
C GLY A 125 28.43 17.34 -0.11
N TYR A 126 28.64 17.99 1.03
CA TYR A 126 29.59 19.10 1.20
C TYR A 126 30.56 18.87 2.36
N GLY A 127 31.66 19.63 2.33
CA GLY A 127 32.74 19.61 3.33
C GLY A 127 33.94 18.76 2.94
N GLU A 128 35.09 18.96 3.63
CA GLU A 128 36.32 18.18 3.46
C GLU A 128 36.81 17.71 4.85
N PRO A 129 36.57 16.47 5.27
CA PRO A 129 35.70 15.45 4.60
C PRO A 129 34.27 15.90 4.53
N LYS A 130 33.47 15.30 3.60
CA LYS A 130 32.04 15.58 3.49
C LYS A 130 31.36 15.31 4.85
N ASN A 131 30.62 16.27 5.38
CA ASN A 131 30.02 16.21 6.70
C ASN A 131 28.58 16.71 6.82
N TYR A 132 28.01 17.20 5.71
CA TYR A 132 26.58 17.51 5.59
C TYR A 132 26.11 17.33 4.15
N CYS A 133 24.82 17.18 3.96
CA CYS A 133 24.20 17.19 2.65
C CYS A 133 23.15 18.29 2.52
N GLU A 134 23.02 18.82 1.32
CA GLU A 134 21.87 19.61 0.87
C GLU A 134 20.94 18.70 0.09
N VAL A 135 19.67 18.68 0.49
CA VAL A 135 18.61 17.94 -0.15
C VAL A 135 17.60 18.93 -0.73
N VAL A 136 17.37 18.86 -2.01
CA VAL A 136 16.34 19.63 -2.72
C VAL A 136 15.21 18.67 -3.08
N PRO A 137 14.11 18.66 -2.32
CA PRO A 137 12.94 17.81 -2.65
C PRO A 137 12.28 18.27 -3.94
N GLU A 138 11.74 17.32 -4.69
CA GLU A 138 10.85 17.65 -5.81
C GLU A 138 9.42 17.83 -5.27
N TYR A 139 9.05 19.10 -5.03
CA TYR A 139 7.71 19.43 -4.58
C TYR A 139 6.74 19.49 -5.77
N THR A 140 5.66 18.73 -5.68
CA THR A 140 4.60 18.67 -6.70
C THR A 140 3.46 19.67 -6.44
N ILE A 141 3.39 20.21 -5.22
CA ILE A 141 2.34 21.10 -4.74
C ILE A 141 2.97 22.37 -4.15
N PRO A 142 2.47 23.58 -4.47
CA PRO A 142 2.94 24.81 -3.89
C PRO A 142 2.66 24.89 -2.38
N ALA A 143 3.55 25.56 -1.62
CA ALA A 143 3.45 25.66 -0.17
C ALA A 143 2.11 26.24 0.34
N GLU A 144 1.55 27.20 -0.39
CA GLU A 144 0.26 27.83 -0.06
C GLU A 144 -0.95 26.88 -0.10
N GLU A 145 -0.86 25.78 -0.83
CA GLU A 145 -1.95 24.78 -0.92
C GLU A 145 -1.89 23.72 0.17
N ILE A 146 -0.74 23.50 0.80
CA ILE A 146 -0.49 22.36 1.73
C ILE A 146 -1.48 22.36 2.89
N THR A 147 -1.67 23.49 3.57
CA THR A 147 -2.59 23.58 4.71
C THR A 147 -4.02 23.22 4.33
N GLY A 148 -4.46 23.64 3.13
CA GLY A 148 -5.76 23.28 2.60
C GLY A 148 -5.89 21.77 2.37
N ARG A 149 -4.89 21.17 1.72
CA ARG A 149 -4.86 19.70 1.46
C ARG A 149 -4.80 18.88 2.73
N GLN A 150 -3.97 19.27 3.70
CA GLN A 150 -3.91 18.60 5.01
C GLN A 150 -5.28 18.64 5.72
N THR A 151 -5.99 19.77 5.63
CA THR A 151 -7.34 19.90 6.20
C THR A 151 -8.33 18.97 5.52
N GLN A 152 -8.27 18.86 4.19
CA GLN A 152 -9.12 17.95 3.41
C GLN A 152 -8.79 16.49 3.71
N ILE A 153 -7.52 16.08 3.71
CA ILE A 153 -7.09 14.73 4.08
C ILE A 153 -7.61 14.35 5.47
N LYS A 154 -7.45 15.26 6.47
CA LYS A 154 -7.94 15.01 7.83
C LYS A 154 -9.47 14.89 7.88
N GLY A 155 -10.18 15.74 7.15
CA GLY A 155 -11.64 15.72 7.02
C GLY A 155 -12.12 14.41 6.40
N SER A 156 -11.63 14.07 5.20
CA SER A 156 -11.98 12.83 4.51
C SER A 156 -11.64 11.59 5.34
N GLY A 157 -10.48 11.58 6.01
CA GLY A 157 -10.12 10.47 6.90
C GLY A 157 -11.03 10.34 8.12
N ASN A 158 -11.55 11.44 8.68
CA ASN A 158 -12.56 11.39 9.73
C ASN A 158 -13.87 10.80 9.22
N ASP A 159 -14.33 11.26 8.06
CA ASP A 159 -15.57 10.82 7.44
C ASP A 159 -15.45 9.33 7.05
N PHE A 160 -14.30 8.92 6.52
CA PHE A 160 -14.03 7.53 6.17
C PHE A 160 -14.10 6.60 7.39
N LEU A 161 -13.55 7.02 8.53
CA LEU A 161 -13.50 6.21 9.75
C LEU A 161 -14.72 6.38 10.67
N SER A 162 -15.71 7.21 10.29
CA SER A 162 -16.82 7.59 11.18
C SER A 162 -17.75 6.42 11.54
N ASP A 163 -17.89 5.45 10.65
CA ASP A 163 -18.72 4.26 10.79
C ASP A 163 -17.92 2.98 11.08
N ILE A 164 -16.59 3.07 11.18
CA ILE A 164 -15.76 1.94 11.62
C ILE A 164 -15.89 1.77 13.13
N ASP A 165 -16.39 0.61 13.54
CA ASP A 165 -16.49 0.26 14.97
C ASP A 165 -15.10 0.03 15.56
N ARG A 166 -14.64 0.99 16.36
CA ARG A 166 -13.33 0.93 17.02
C ARG A 166 -13.21 -0.14 18.10
N SER A 167 -14.32 -0.79 18.50
CA SER A 167 -14.33 -1.88 19.46
C SER A 167 -14.04 -3.25 18.84
N MET A 168 -14.04 -3.36 17.50
CA MET A 168 -13.59 -4.56 16.80
C MET A 168 -12.13 -4.86 17.15
N ASP A 169 -11.75 -6.14 17.05
CA ASP A 169 -10.34 -6.52 17.04
C ASP A 169 -9.59 -5.94 15.84
N ASP A 170 -8.30 -6.08 15.80
CA ASP A 170 -7.49 -5.48 14.74
C ASP A 170 -7.78 -6.10 13.37
N TYR A 171 -8.05 -7.42 13.30
CA TYR A 171 -8.47 -8.06 12.04
C TYR A 171 -9.77 -7.49 11.51
N GLY A 172 -10.76 -7.31 12.37
CA GLY A 172 -12.05 -6.72 11.99
C GLY A 172 -11.90 -5.29 11.45
N LYS A 173 -11.03 -4.47 12.07
CA LYS A 173 -10.73 -3.12 11.58
C LYS A 173 -10.00 -3.14 10.23
N ILE A 174 -8.99 -4.00 10.07
CA ILE A 174 -8.23 -4.19 8.82
C ILE A 174 -9.21 -4.55 7.70
N LYS A 175 -10.05 -5.56 7.90
CA LYS A 175 -11.06 -6.01 6.94
C LYS A 175 -12.05 -4.90 6.59
N ALA A 176 -12.60 -4.21 7.59
CA ALA A 176 -13.57 -3.14 7.36
C ALA A 176 -13.00 -1.97 6.54
N VAL A 177 -11.73 -1.60 6.78
CA VAL A 177 -11.06 -0.56 5.99
C VAL A 177 -10.71 -1.05 4.59
N PHE A 178 -10.26 -2.30 4.44
CA PHE A 178 -10.03 -2.94 3.15
C PHE A 178 -11.27 -2.89 2.26
N GLU A 179 -12.39 -3.41 2.75
CA GLU A 179 -13.68 -3.38 2.03
C GLU A 179 -14.14 -1.96 1.69
N LYS A 180 -13.95 -1.03 2.62
CA LYS A 180 -14.41 0.34 2.42
C LYS A 180 -13.55 1.08 1.40
N CYS A 181 -12.23 0.85 1.35
CA CYS A 181 -11.37 1.37 0.30
C CYS A 181 -11.85 0.90 -1.08
N ILE A 182 -12.10 -0.39 -1.23
CA ILE A 182 -12.57 -0.99 -2.49
C ILE A 182 -13.91 -0.38 -2.93
N ARG A 183 -14.86 -0.16 -2.00
CA ARG A 183 -16.17 0.39 -2.32
C ARG A 183 -16.21 1.90 -2.58
N GLN A 184 -15.19 2.66 -2.16
CA GLN A 184 -15.21 4.13 -2.21
C GLN A 184 -14.16 4.75 -3.12
N ILE A 185 -13.24 3.95 -3.63
CA ILE A 185 -12.15 4.41 -4.48
C ILE A 185 -12.25 3.68 -5.82
N ASP A 186 -12.25 4.42 -6.91
CA ASP A 186 -12.24 3.87 -8.26
C ASP A 186 -10.79 3.76 -8.78
N TYR A 187 -10.47 2.65 -9.48
CA TYR A 187 -9.18 2.51 -10.15
C TYR A 187 -9.18 3.30 -11.46
N VAL A 188 -8.46 4.41 -11.49
CA VAL A 188 -8.40 5.33 -12.64
C VAL A 188 -6.96 5.67 -13.00
N LYS A 189 -6.45 5.11 -14.10
CA LYS A 189 -5.04 5.28 -14.54
C LYS A 189 -4.68 6.74 -14.79
N ASP A 190 -5.59 7.53 -15.34
CA ASP A 190 -5.36 8.94 -15.73
C ASP A 190 -5.86 9.95 -14.68
N ALA A 191 -6.17 9.51 -13.46
CA ALA A 191 -6.58 10.43 -12.40
C ALA A 191 -5.44 11.40 -12.03
N PRO A 192 -5.75 12.67 -11.77
CA PRO A 192 -4.75 13.63 -11.31
C PRO A 192 -4.09 13.15 -10.01
N GLU A 193 -2.75 13.24 -9.94
CA GLU A 193 -1.98 12.87 -8.74
C GLU A 193 -2.21 11.42 -8.29
N ASN A 194 -2.52 10.51 -9.22
CA ASN A 194 -2.99 9.14 -8.98
C ASN A 194 -2.08 8.24 -8.12
N GLN A 195 -0.86 8.70 -7.76
CA GLN A 195 0.06 7.97 -6.87
C GLN A 195 -0.02 8.42 -5.41
N THR A 196 -0.95 9.33 -5.06
CA THR A 196 -0.95 10.00 -3.77
C THR A 196 -2.12 9.58 -2.88
N LEU A 197 -1.95 9.75 -1.56
CA LEU A 197 -3.04 9.68 -0.59
C LEU A 197 -4.21 10.60 -0.95
N TYR A 198 -3.91 11.81 -1.46
CA TYR A 198 -4.93 12.80 -1.78
C TYR A 198 -5.86 12.32 -2.89
N SER A 199 -5.30 11.70 -3.93
CA SER A 199 -6.05 11.12 -5.03
C SER A 199 -7.01 10.01 -4.54
N GLY A 200 -6.54 9.05 -3.75
CA GLY A 200 -7.37 7.97 -3.23
C GLY A 200 -8.39 8.45 -2.18
N LEU A 201 -7.91 9.10 -1.11
CA LEU A 201 -8.76 9.42 0.04
C LEU A 201 -9.71 10.60 -0.17
N VAL A 202 -9.26 11.64 -0.90
CA VAL A 202 -10.05 12.88 -1.08
C VAL A 202 -10.81 12.89 -2.39
N ASN A 203 -10.17 12.47 -3.48
CA ASN A 203 -10.79 12.48 -4.81
C ASN A 203 -11.51 11.15 -5.14
N GLY A 204 -11.23 10.07 -4.44
CA GLY A 204 -11.84 8.76 -4.66
C GLY A 204 -11.43 8.10 -5.99
N GLN A 205 -10.33 8.53 -6.62
CA GLN A 205 -9.85 8.00 -7.91
C GLN A 205 -8.33 7.91 -7.91
N THR A 206 -7.78 6.71 -8.08
CA THR A 206 -6.34 6.52 -7.95
C THR A 206 -5.87 5.23 -8.66
N VAL A 207 -4.58 4.90 -8.51
CA VAL A 207 -3.98 3.60 -8.89
C VAL A 207 -3.39 2.91 -7.63
N CYS A 208 -2.69 1.81 -7.80
CA CYS A 208 -2.18 0.97 -6.71
C CYS A 208 -1.48 1.76 -5.57
N ALA A 209 -0.58 2.69 -5.90
CA ALA A 209 0.12 3.49 -4.89
C ALA A 209 -0.85 4.35 -4.05
N GLY A 210 -1.88 4.94 -4.65
CA GLY A 210 -2.86 5.74 -3.92
C GLY A 210 -3.80 4.88 -3.06
N TYR A 211 -4.19 3.68 -3.52
CA TYR A 211 -4.89 2.69 -2.69
C TYR A 211 -4.06 2.31 -1.46
N ALA A 212 -2.82 1.89 -1.67
CA ALA A 212 -1.95 1.46 -0.59
C ALA A 212 -1.63 2.59 0.41
N ARG A 213 -1.43 3.83 -0.07
CA ARG A 213 -1.23 5.01 0.79
C ARG A 213 -2.49 5.41 1.56
N THR A 214 -3.66 5.26 0.95
CA THR A 214 -4.95 5.49 1.63
C THR A 214 -5.14 4.48 2.75
N PHE A 215 -4.92 3.21 2.47
CA PHE A 215 -4.99 2.16 3.47
C PHE A 215 -3.96 2.37 4.59
N GLN A 216 -2.70 2.68 4.26
CA GLN A 216 -1.66 3.01 5.24
C GLN A 216 -2.08 4.15 6.16
N TYR A 217 -2.57 5.25 5.61
CA TYR A 217 -3.03 6.40 6.40
C TYR A 217 -4.16 6.04 7.37
N LEU A 218 -5.13 5.26 6.90
CA LEU A 218 -6.28 4.85 7.72
C LEU A 218 -5.88 3.86 8.82
N MET A 219 -4.97 2.91 8.53
CA MET A 219 -4.40 2.00 9.54
C MET A 219 -3.63 2.76 10.61
N ASN A 220 -2.77 3.72 10.23
CA ASN A 220 -2.06 4.59 11.17
C ASN A 220 -3.03 5.33 12.11
N ARG A 221 -4.19 5.76 11.61
CA ARG A 221 -5.23 6.43 12.40
C ARG A 221 -6.05 5.51 13.32
N LEU A 222 -5.96 4.22 13.10
CA LEU A 222 -6.53 3.17 13.94
C LEU A 222 -5.49 2.55 14.89
N ASP A 223 -4.27 3.11 14.92
CA ASP A 223 -3.12 2.61 15.69
C ASP A 223 -2.74 1.15 15.32
N ILE A 224 -2.99 0.74 14.07
CA ILE A 224 -2.57 -0.54 13.51
C ILE A 224 -1.25 -0.36 12.76
N PRO A 225 -0.16 -1.03 13.16
CA PRO A 225 1.11 -0.92 12.46
C PRO A 225 0.99 -1.41 11.03
N VAL A 226 1.44 -0.57 10.10
CA VAL A 226 1.32 -0.81 8.66
C VAL A 226 2.57 -0.32 7.93
N ILE A 227 2.96 -1.03 6.90
CA ILE A 227 4.11 -0.74 6.05
C ILE A 227 3.60 -0.53 4.63
N TYR A 228 4.04 0.53 3.97
CA TYR A 228 3.88 0.68 2.52
C TYR A 228 5.03 -0.04 1.84
N VAL A 229 4.74 -0.89 0.88
CA VAL A 229 5.70 -1.72 0.15
C VAL A 229 5.64 -1.40 -1.33
N THR A 230 6.79 -1.31 -1.97
CA THR A 230 6.93 -1.23 -3.43
C THR A 230 7.58 -2.50 -3.97
N GLY A 231 7.30 -2.79 -5.23
CA GLY A 231 7.82 -3.94 -5.92
C GLY A 231 7.24 -4.10 -7.31
N THR A 232 7.14 -5.33 -7.77
CA THR A 232 6.57 -5.67 -9.08
C THR A 232 5.57 -6.80 -8.96
N THR A 233 4.63 -6.85 -9.90
CA THR A 233 3.78 -8.02 -10.11
C THR A 233 4.55 -9.10 -10.88
N ASP A 234 3.97 -10.29 -11.01
CA ASP A 234 4.47 -11.39 -11.84
C ASP A 234 4.60 -11.01 -13.33
N THR A 235 3.79 -10.06 -13.82
CA THR A 235 3.93 -9.48 -15.16
C THR A 235 5.09 -8.50 -15.30
N GLY A 236 5.75 -8.14 -14.18
CA GLY A 236 6.85 -7.17 -14.14
C GLY A 236 6.40 -5.71 -14.08
N GLU A 237 5.11 -5.44 -13.89
CA GLU A 237 4.60 -4.08 -13.67
C GLU A 237 4.96 -3.58 -12.28
N ALA A 238 5.34 -2.30 -12.18
CA ALA A 238 5.57 -1.66 -10.88
C ALA A 238 4.29 -1.61 -10.06
N HIS A 239 4.35 -2.02 -8.80
CA HIS A 239 3.19 -2.14 -7.94
C HIS A 239 3.47 -1.69 -6.51
N GLY A 240 2.42 -1.34 -5.77
CA GLY A 240 2.50 -0.93 -4.36
C GLY A 240 1.36 -1.51 -3.55
N TRP A 241 1.68 -2.08 -2.39
CA TRP A 241 0.74 -2.70 -1.44
C TRP A 241 1.12 -2.43 0.00
N ASN A 242 0.56 -3.15 0.93
CA ASN A 242 0.84 -2.98 2.35
C ASN A 242 1.19 -4.30 3.05
N ILE A 243 1.97 -4.21 4.12
CA ILE A 243 2.07 -5.23 5.16
C ILE A 243 1.47 -4.65 6.43
N VAL A 244 0.58 -5.40 7.10
CA VAL A 244 -0.01 -5.02 8.38
C VAL A 244 0.47 -5.93 9.48
N LYS A 245 0.58 -5.39 10.71
CA LYS A 245 0.78 -6.21 11.90
C LYS A 245 -0.56 -6.44 12.60
N CYS A 246 -0.91 -7.69 12.81
CA CYS A 246 -2.08 -8.09 13.59
C CYS A 246 -1.67 -9.11 14.65
N GLY A 247 -1.86 -8.77 15.93
CA GLY A 247 -1.29 -9.53 17.02
C GLY A 247 0.24 -9.56 16.96
N ASP A 248 0.82 -10.75 16.99
CA ASP A 248 2.28 -10.95 16.92
C ASP A 248 2.82 -11.14 15.49
N ASN A 249 1.95 -11.28 14.50
CA ASN A 249 2.29 -11.64 13.13
C ASN A 249 2.13 -10.48 12.15
N TYR A 250 2.78 -10.63 10.99
CA TYR A 250 2.65 -9.73 9.85
C TYR A 250 1.97 -10.45 8.68
N TYR A 251 1.19 -9.69 7.89
CA TYR A 251 0.41 -10.19 6.76
C TYR A 251 0.46 -9.21 5.61
N ASN A 252 0.52 -9.73 4.38
CA ASN A 252 0.37 -8.91 3.18
C ASN A 252 -1.10 -8.51 2.97
N VAL A 253 -1.32 -7.29 2.50
CA VAL A 253 -2.64 -6.77 2.13
C VAL A 253 -2.51 -5.95 0.86
N ASP A 254 -3.23 -6.34 -0.19
CA ASP A 254 -3.34 -5.55 -1.40
C ASP A 254 -4.78 -5.15 -1.68
N VAL A 255 -5.08 -3.89 -1.41
CA VAL A 255 -6.43 -3.32 -1.61
C VAL A 255 -6.76 -3.19 -3.09
N THR A 256 -5.74 -2.95 -3.94
CA THR A 256 -5.95 -2.79 -5.38
C THR A 256 -6.42 -4.08 -6.03
N TRP A 257 -5.79 -5.18 -5.69
CA TRP A 257 -6.16 -6.50 -6.22
C TRP A 257 -7.39 -7.09 -5.52
N GLY A 258 -7.78 -6.52 -4.39
CA GLY A 258 -9.08 -6.79 -3.78
C GLY A 258 -10.24 -6.12 -4.52
N ASP A 259 -9.94 -5.09 -5.35
CA ASP A 259 -10.91 -4.33 -6.16
C ASP A 259 -10.85 -4.81 -7.61
N PRO A 260 -11.75 -5.71 -8.03
CA PRO A 260 -11.72 -6.26 -9.37
C PRO A 260 -12.07 -5.20 -10.41
N VAL A 261 -11.06 -4.71 -11.13
CA VAL A 261 -11.29 -3.93 -12.35
C VAL A 261 -11.66 -4.89 -13.46
N PHE A 262 -12.94 -5.09 -13.71
CA PHE A 262 -13.38 -5.83 -14.89
C PHE A 262 -13.04 -5.03 -16.14
N ALA A 263 -12.22 -5.57 -17.03
CA ALA A 263 -12.03 -5.00 -18.35
C ALA A 263 -13.39 -4.91 -19.04
N GLU A 264 -13.73 -3.74 -19.58
CA GLU A 264 -14.94 -3.58 -20.39
C GLU A 264 -14.92 -4.62 -21.54
N GLY A 265 -15.74 -5.65 -21.42
CA GLY A 265 -15.92 -6.66 -22.46
C GLY A 265 -15.80 -8.12 -22.05
N GLU A 266 -15.25 -8.46 -20.88
CA GLU A 266 -15.13 -9.86 -20.42
C GLU A 266 -16.29 -10.35 -19.56
N SER A 267 -17.15 -9.47 -19.07
CA SER A 267 -18.36 -9.80 -18.29
C SER A 267 -19.48 -10.51 -19.09
N GLY A 268 -19.16 -11.07 -20.25
CA GLY A 268 -20.16 -11.58 -21.22
C GLY A 268 -20.95 -12.81 -20.78
N GLU A 269 -20.57 -13.54 -19.75
CA GLU A 269 -21.23 -14.79 -19.37
C GLU A 269 -21.74 -14.86 -17.93
N TYR A 270 -21.24 -14.03 -17.02
CA TYR A 270 -21.62 -14.05 -15.62
C TYR A 270 -21.98 -12.65 -15.14
N ASN A 271 -23.22 -12.45 -14.68
CA ASN A 271 -23.62 -11.22 -13.96
C ASN A 271 -23.00 -11.27 -12.57
N LEU A 272 -21.78 -10.75 -12.43
CA LEU A 272 -21.17 -10.55 -11.13
C LEU A 272 -21.76 -9.32 -10.45
N PRO A 273 -21.92 -9.34 -9.13
CA PRO A 273 -22.29 -8.13 -8.38
C PRO A 273 -21.25 -7.03 -8.62
N ASP A 274 -21.70 -5.81 -8.87
CA ASP A 274 -20.84 -4.65 -9.05
C ASP A 274 -20.00 -4.32 -7.79
N ASP A 275 -20.36 -4.91 -6.63
CA ASP A 275 -19.72 -4.72 -5.34
C ASP A 275 -18.93 -5.95 -4.85
N LEU A 276 -18.61 -6.87 -5.77
CA LEU A 276 -17.78 -8.04 -5.46
C LEU A 276 -16.41 -7.58 -4.93
N ILE A 277 -15.92 -8.24 -3.90
CA ILE A 277 -14.60 -8.01 -3.31
C ILE A 277 -13.80 -9.30 -3.37
N TYR A 278 -12.57 -9.24 -3.87
CA TYR A 278 -11.65 -10.36 -3.84
C TYR A 278 -10.84 -10.35 -2.54
N TYR A 279 -11.15 -11.29 -1.66
CA TYR A 279 -10.47 -11.40 -0.36
C TYR A 279 -9.16 -12.20 -0.41
N ASP A 280 -8.75 -12.68 -1.59
CA ASP A 280 -7.50 -13.42 -1.77
C ASP A 280 -6.24 -12.62 -1.39
N PHE A 281 -6.38 -11.29 -1.31
CA PHE A 281 -5.29 -10.37 -0.98
C PHE A 281 -5.45 -9.69 0.39
N LEU A 282 -6.30 -10.25 1.25
CA LEU A 282 -6.51 -9.75 2.62
C LEU A 282 -5.83 -10.64 3.65
N CYS A 283 -4.81 -10.12 4.32
CA CYS A 283 -4.05 -10.80 5.38
C CYS A 283 -3.40 -12.12 4.93
N VAL A 284 -2.66 -12.08 3.83
CA VAL A 284 -2.08 -13.25 3.16
C VAL A 284 -0.62 -13.45 3.55
N SER A 285 -0.19 -14.71 3.63
CA SER A 285 1.21 -15.07 3.90
C SER A 285 2.13 -14.79 2.70
N ASP A 286 3.46 -14.68 2.95
CA ASP A 286 4.45 -14.58 1.87
C ASP A 286 4.42 -15.79 0.94
N ALA A 287 4.07 -16.96 1.46
CA ALA A 287 4.03 -18.20 0.68
C ALA A 287 2.97 -18.16 -0.45
N GLU A 288 1.84 -17.52 -0.19
CA GLU A 288 0.78 -17.32 -1.20
C GLU A 288 1.01 -16.05 -2.03
N PHE A 289 1.43 -14.96 -1.38
CA PHE A 289 1.55 -13.65 -2.00
C PHE A 289 2.69 -13.56 -3.01
N SER A 290 3.79 -14.31 -2.79
CA SER A 290 4.97 -14.29 -3.66
C SER A 290 4.75 -14.93 -5.05
N ASP A 291 3.64 -15.62 -5.27
CA ASP A 291 3.30 -16.14 -6.60
C ASP A 291 2.97 -15.00 -7.58
N THR A 292 2.47 -13.89 -7.07
CA THR A 292 2.03 -12.74 -7.88
C THR A 292 2.77 -11.44 -7.58
N HIS A 293 3.47 -11.35 -6.44
CA HIS A 293 4.11 -10.10 -5.99
C HIS A 293 5.57 -10.34 -5.57
N GLN A 294 6.45 -9.43 -5.98
CA GLN A 294 7.84 -9.43 -5.58
C GLN A 294 8.23 -8.05 -5.03
N ALA A 295 8.53 -7.96 -3.74
CA ALA A 295 8.99 -6.73 -3.12
C ALA A 295 10.38 -6.33 -3.60
N ASP A 296 10.66 -5.01 -3.59
CA ASP A 296 11.99 -4.48 -3.90
C ASP A 296 13.02 -5.05 -2.91
N ALA A 297 14.14 -5.54 -3.44
CA ALA A 297 15.12 -6.35 -2.69
C ALA A 297 15.85 -5.59 -1.56
N ASN A 298 15.82 -4.26 -1.58
CA ASN A 298 16.48 -3.40 -0.59
C ASN A 298 15.60 -3.00 0.59
N LEU A 299 14.34 -3.42 0.62
CA LEU A 299 13.43 -3.10 1.71
C LEU A 299 13.63 -4.05 2.91
N PRO A 300 13.81 -3.52 4.14
CA PRO A 300 13.97 -4.33 5.33
C PRO A 300 12.62 -4.83 5.87
N LEU A 301 11.91 -5.65 5.11
CA LEU A 301 10.55 -6.10 5.43
C LEU A 301 10.53 -7.23 6.45
N PRO A 302 9.50 -7.31 7.31
CA PRO A 302 9.26 -8.46 8.17
C PRO A 302 8.75 -9.64 7.33
N ALA A 303 8.98 -10.88 7.78
CA ALA A 303 8.41 -12.05 7.16
C ALA A 303 6.92 -12.21 7.53
N CYS A 304 6.07 -12.46 6.55
CA CYS A 304 4.64 -12.75 6.71
C CYS A 304 4.42 -14.27 6.64
N ASN A 305 4.72 -14.98 7.75
CA ASN A 305 4.69 -16.45 7.76
C ASN A 305 3.35 -17.06 8.20
N ALA A 306 2.45 -16.25 8.76
CA ALA A 306 1.17 -16.70 9.26
C ALA A 306 0.09 -16.63 8.18
N ASP A 307 -0.82 -17.59 8.19
CA ASP A 307 -1.95 -17.71 7.27
C ASP A 307 -3.31 -17.83 8.00
N ASP A 308 -3.29 -17.74 9.32
CA ASP A 308 -4.47 -17.91 10.17
C ASP A 308 -5.50 -16.79 10.02
N LEU A 309 -5.11 -15.60 9.56
CA LEU A 309 -6.02 -14.48 9.28
C LEU A 309 -6.42 -14.36 7.80
N GLU A 310 -6.03 -15.30 6.96
CA GLU A 310 -6.52 -15.38 5.59
C GLU A 310 -8.05 -15.51 5.60
N TYR A 311 -8.74 -14.71 4.78
CA TYR A 311 -10.19 -14.52 4.84
C TYR A 311 -11.00 -15.82 4.80
N TYR A 312 -10.68 -16.71 3.84
CA TYR A 312 -11.45 -17.95 3.67
C TYR A 312 -11.22 -18.94 4.81
N ARG A 313 -10.06 -18.87 5.50
CA ARG A 313 -9.83 -19.61 6.74
C ARG A 313 -10.67 -19.05 7.90
N GLN A 314 -10.78 -17.72 7.98
CA GLN A 314 -11.58 -17.05 9.00
C GLN A 314 -13.09 -17.37 8.90
N ILE A 315 -13.58 -17.52 7.68
CA ILE A 315 -15.00 -17.87 7.46
C ILE A 315 -15.25 -19.38 7.31
N GLY A 316 -14.20 -20.22 7.44
CA GLY A 316 -14.30 -21.68 7.34
C GLY A 316 -14.50 -22.21 5.90
N ARG A 317 -14.14 -21.43 4.88
CA ARG A 317 -14.32 -21.76 3.46
C ARG A 317 -12.99 -22.00 2.71
N TYR A 318 -11.91 -22.18 3.44
CA TYR A 318 -10.65 -22.66 2.89
C TYR A 318 -10.65 -24.19 2.88
N MET A 319 -10.56 -24.79 1.69
CA MET A 319 -10.63 -26.23 1.49
C MET A 319 -9.24 -26.79 1.22
N ASP A 320 -8.66 -27.52 2.17
CA ASP A 320 -7.43 -28.29 2.03
C ASP A 320 -7.67 -29.76 1.67
N THR A 321 -8.90 -30.22 1.82
CA THR A 321 -9.38 -31.57 1.49
C THR A 321 -10.74 -31.49 0.83
N PHE A 322 -11.05 -32.47 -0.06
CA PHE A 322 -12.37 -32.54 -0.71
C PHE A 322 -13.44 -33.03 0.26
N ASP A 323 -14.34 -32.14 0.67
CA ASP A 323 -15.55 -32.49 1.43
C ASP A 323 -16.82 -31.98 0.73
N ALA A 324 -17.39 -32.83 -0.09
CA ALA A 324 -18.62 -32.52 -0.82
C ALA A 324 -19.79 -32.17 0.10
N THR A 325 -19.85 -32.74 1.32
CA THR A 325 -20.94 -32.49 2.24
C THR A 325 -20.86 -31.08 2.81
N GLN A 326 -19.66 -30.64 3.21
CA GLN A 326 -19.42 -29.30 3.68
C GLN A 326 -19.72 -28.28 2.58
N ILE A 327 -19.16 -28.47 1.37
CA ILE A 327 -19.35 -27.55 0.25
C ILE A 327 -20.83 -27.37 -0.08
N LEU A 328 -21.57 -28.47 -0.24
CA LEU A 328 -23.00 -28.39 -0.55
C LEU A 328 -23.81 -27.75 0.58
N TRP A 329 -23.45 -27.98 1.83
CA TRP A 329 -24.12 -27.37 2.97
C TRP A 329 -23.89 -25.84 3.00
N GLU A 330 -22.65 -25.38 2.76
CA GLU A 330 -22.33 -23.97 2.67
C GLU A 330 -23.07 -23.28 1.52
N MET A 331 -23.12 -23.93 0.35
CA MET A 331 -23.87 -23.42 -0.81
C MET A 331 -25.36 -23.35 -0.54
N GLU A 332 -25.97 -24.38 0.10
CA GLU A 332 -27.37 -24.37 0.50
C GLU A 332 -27.64 -23.21 1.51
N THR A 333 -26.73 -22.97 2.44
CA THR A 333 -26.81 -21.86 3.40
C THR A 333 -26.80 -20.51 2.69
N ASP A 334 -25.91 -20.31 1.71
CA ASP A 334 -25.84 -19.07 0.93
C ASP A 334 -27.14 -18.82 0.15
N ILE A 335 -27.73 -19.88 -0.43
CA ILE A 335 -29.02 -19.80 -1.12
C ILE A 335 -30.14 -19.42 -0.16
N GLU A 336 -30.18 -20.01 1.06
CA GLU A 336 -31.17 -19.67 2.08
C GLU A 336 -31.03 -18.22 2.56
N GLU A 337 -29.79 -17.71 2.61
CA GLU A 337 -29.47 -16.31 2.93
C GLU A 337 -29.68 -15.35 1.74
N THR A 338 -30.15 -15.86 0.60
CA THR A 338 -30.38 -15.08 -0.62
C THR A 338 -29.11 -14.45 -1.23
N LYS A 339 -27.96 -15.05 -1.01
CA LYS A 339 -26.73 -14.66 -1.69
C LYS A 339 -26.78 -15.08 -3.16
N GLU A 340 -26.16 -14.31 -4.02
CA GLU A 340 -26.14 -14.54 -5.45
C GLU A 340 -25.06 -15.54 -5.86
N TYR A 341 -24.05 -15.77 -5.00
CA TYR A 341 -22.91 -16.64 -5.23
C TYR A 341 -22.38 -17.23 -3.93
N SER A 342 -21.57 -18.27 -4.06
CA SER A 342 -20.80 -18.87 -2.97
C SER A 342 -19.31 -18.77 -3.24
N GLU A 343 -18.54 -18.44 -2.24
CA GLU A 343 -17.10 -18.25 -2.31
C GLU A 343 -16.36 -19.36 -1.56
N PHE A 344 -15.33 -19.92 -2.19
CA PHE A 344 -14.44 -20.90 -1.57
C PHE A 344 -13.02 -20.70 -2.10
N LYS A 345 -12.01 -20.95 -1.25
CA LYS A 345 -10.63 -21.07 -1.66
C LYS A 345 -10.15 -22.51 -1.52
N PHE A 346 -9.40 -22.98 -2.49
CA PHE A 346 -8.91 -24.36 -2.53
C PHE A 346 -7.38 -24.36 -2.45
N ALA A 347 -6.83 -25.27 -1.65
CA ALA A 347 -5.38 -25.40 -1.50
C ALA A 347 -4.67 -25.88 -2.78
N THR A 348 -5.42 -26.49 -3.74
CA THR A 348 -4.88 -27.00 -5.02
C THR A 348 -5.92 -26.97 -6.12
N ASP A 349 -5.46 -26.87 -7.37
CA ASP A 349 -6.28 -26.96 -8.59
C ASP A 349 -7.03 -28.29 -8.69
N ASP A 350 -6.43 -29.38 -8.20
CA ASP A 350 -7.08 -30.69 -8.20
C ASP A 350 -8.31 -30.73 -7.31
N LEU A 351 -8.28 -30.06 -6.17
CA LEU A 351 -9.45 -29.93 -5.29
C LEU A 351 -10.54 -29.10 -5.96
N MET A 352 -10.15 -28.00 -6.58
CA MET A 352 -11.06 -27.16 -7.37
C MET A 352 -11.74 -27.97 -8.47
N ALA A 353 -10.98 -28.70 -9.27
CA ALA A 353 -11.52 -29.52 -10.35
C ALA A 353 -12.52 -30.60 -9.86
N GLN A 354 -12.27 -31.17 -8.67
CA GLN A 354 -13.22 -32.10 -8.03
C GLN A 354 -14.55 -31.44 -7.66
N VAL A 355 -14.48 -30.19 -7.15
CA VAL A 355 -15.69 -29.44 -6.80
C VAL A 355 -16.49 -29.02 -8.02
N LEU A 356 -15.80 -28.53 -9.05
CA LEU A 356 -16.43 -28.22 -10.34
C LEU A 356 -17.14 -29.45 -10.94
N SER A 357 -16.52 -30.61 -10.83
CA SER A 357 -17.14 -31.87 -11.27
C SER A 357 -18.38 -32.23 -10.44
N LEU A 358 -18.42 -31.88 -9.16
CA LEU A 358 -19.58 -32.08 -8.28
C LEU A 358 -20.79 -31.22 -8.69
N ILE A 359 -20.51 -29.97 -9.08
CA ILE A 359 -21.55 -28.97 -9.37
C ILE A 359 -22.12 -29.15 -10.79
N HIS A 360 -21.35 -29.71 -11.73
CA HIS A 360 -21.76 -29.90 -13.14
C HIS A 360 -22.51 -31.20 -13.40
N ILE A 361 -22.97 -31.91 -12.38
CA ILE A 361 -23.90 -33.01 -12.52
C ILE A 361 -25.32 -32.47 -12.57
#